data_f983a98b08d348282a4347e351f413dc
#
_entry.id   f983a98b08d348282a4347e351f413dc
#
_cell.length_a   1.000
_cell.length_b   1.000
_cell.length_c   1.000
_cell.angle_alpha   90.00
_cell.angle_beta   90.00
_cell.angle_gamma   90.00
#
_symmetry.space_group_name_H-M   'P 1'
#
loop_
_entity.id
_entity.type
_entity.pdbx_description
1 polymer ?
#
loop_
_entity_poly.entity_id
_entity_poly.type
_entity_poly.pdbx_seq_one_letter_code
_entity_poly.pdbx_strand_id
1 'polypeptide(L)'
;MAQNVHGGQNRWYIRLIFRGKYAIIQERKMITVDENRNSNISSEHSEELLNIIENFRLMDDTFMSKVFEDKACAELLLRVILNRDDLTVVKVVSQFELKNLQGRSARLDIYAVDEHGKQYDVEVQRSDDGAAPRRARYNSSLLDANLLNPGDKFDELPESYIIFITEHDVLKGGKPLYTVNRTISELNHAIFTDGSHIIYVNGEIRNGTALGELMQDFFCKDPREMHYKVLSDRAGYFKKDKEGVDTMCKLVEDYGEKRAKQAQNELAISFAIELWNDGIRDMEKIAKMSKLPLDEVKKLFEGKTA
;
A
#
# COMPACT_ATOMS: atom_id res chain seq x y z
N MET A 1 43.70 -41.86 -10.42
CA MET A 1 43.31 -41.07 -9.26
C MET A 1 42.35 -39.99 -9.74
N ALA A 2 41.05 -40.21 -9.55
CA ALA A 2 40.02 -39.27 -9.94
C ALA A 2 39.66 -38.38 -8.72
N GLN A 3 39.80 -37.08 -8.86
CA GLN A 3 39.31 -36.12 -7.87
C GLN A 3 37.90 -35.65 -8.29
N ASN A 4 36.92 -35.95 -7.45
CA ASN A 4 35.57 -35.43 -7.51
C ASN A 4 35.57 -33.94 -7.21
N VAL A 5 35.07 -33.14 -8.14
CA VAL A 5 34.75 -31.73 -7.91
C VAL A 5 33.26 -31.66 -7.60
N HIS A 6 32.92 -31.43 -6.33
CA HIS A 6 31.57 -31.13 -5.91
C HIS A 6 31.27 -29.66 -6.25
N GLY A 7 30.31 -29.46 -7.15
CA GLY A 7 29.77 -28.15 -7.47
C GLY A 7 28.87 -27.61 -6.34
N GLY A 8 29.36 -26.68 -5.58
CA GLY A 8 28.55 -25.92 -4.62
C GLY A 8 27.66 -24.90 -5.33
N GLN A 9 26.36 -25.01 -5.16
CA GLN A 9 25.40 -23.99 -5.62
C GLN A 9 25.44 -22.79 -4.66
N ASN A 10 25.80 -21.64 -5.21
CA ASN A 10 25.78 -20.37 -4.51
C ASN A 10 24.34 -19.88 -4.32
N ARG A 11 23.82 -19.87 -3.10
CA ARG A 11 22.55 -19.22 -2.74
C ARG A 11 22.85 -17.88 -2.05
N TRP A 12 22.30 -16.80 -2.62
CA TRP A 12 22.39 -15.45 -2.06
C TRP A 12 21.17 -15.20 -1.17
N TYR A 13 21.38 -14.71 0.06
CA TYR A 13 20.32 -14.24 0.94
C TYR A 13 20.43 -12.71 1.05
N ILE A 14 19.34 -12.03 0.73
CA ILE A 14 19.20 -10.58 0.87
C ILE A 14 18.51 -10.31 2.21
N ARG A 15 19.21 -9.63 3.12
CA ARG A 15 18.60 -9.12 4.36
C ARG A 15 18.08 -7.71 4.10
N LEU A 16 16.77 -7.55 4.04
CA LEU A 16 16.10 -6.26 3.94
C LEU A 16 16.00 -5.62 5.33
N ILE A 17 16.75 -4.54 5.54
CA ILE A 17 16.61 -3.70 6.73
C ILE A 17 15.84 -2.45 6.29
N PHE A 18 14.60 -2.31 6.79
CA PHE A 18 13.78 -1.14 6.53
C PHE A 18 14.25 0.05 7.38
N ARG A 19 14.87 1.03 6.77
CA ARG A 19 15.00 2.40 7.28
C ARG A 19 14.68 3.36 6.15
N GLY A 20 13.46 3.89 6.15
CA GLY A 20 13.05 4.91 5.20
C GLY A 20 12.87 4.41 3.75
N LYS A 21 12.89 5.32 2.78
CA LYS A 21 12.64 5.11 1.33
C LYS A 21 13.67 4.24 0.58
N TYR A 22 14.73 3.76 1.25
CA TYR A 22 15.82 3.03 0.59
C TYR A 22 16.12 1.71 1.31
N ALA A 23 16.21 0.63 0.54
CA ALA A 23 16.72 -0.65 1.00
C ALA A 23 18.27 -0.66 0.88
N ILE A 24 18.98 -0.98 1.95
CA ILE A 24 20.43 -1.18 1.91
C ILE A 24 20.70 -2.66 1.73
N ILE A 25 21.36 -3.02 0.63
CA ILE A 25 21.79 -4.39 0.34
C ILE A 25 23.19 -4.56 0.95
N GLN A 26 23.34 -5.45 1.92
CA GLN A 26 24.65 -5.88 2.41
C GLN A 26 24.98 -7.29 1.91
N GLU A 27 26.09 -7.42 1.19
CA GLU A 27 26.65 -8.72 0.81
C GLU A 27 27.33 -9.40 2.02
N ARG A 28 26.98 -10.65 2.28
CA ARG A 28 27.74 -11.54 3.19
C ARG A 28 28.26 -12.76 2.45
N LYS A 29 29.53 -13.08 2.67
CA LYS A 29 30.24 -14.25 2.16
C LYS A 29 29.63 -15.57 2.66
N MET A 30 29.58 -16.55 1.79
CA MET A 30 29.08 -17.89 2.05
C MET A 30 29.86 -18.66 3.11
N ILE A 31 29.11 -19.44 3.86
CA ILE A 31 29.59 -20.55 4.70
C ILE A 31 28.84 -21.79 4.25
N THR A 32 29.56 -22.89 4.03
CA THR A 32 29.03 -24.23 3.70
C THR A 32 28.15 -24.75 4.84
N VAL A 33 26.97 -25.27 4.50
CA VAL A 33 25.91 -25.61 5.46
C VAL A 33 25.84 -27.10 5.67
N ASP A 34 25.93 -27.54 6.92
CA ASP A 34 25.68 -28.89 7.42
C ASP A 34 24.16 -29.10 7.60
N GLU A 35 23.64 -30.31 7.44
CA GLU A 35 22.20 -30.63 7.45
C GLU A 35 21.48 -30.27 8.78
N ASN A 36 22.21 -30.18 9.88
CA ASN A 36 21.68 -29.72 11.18
C ASN A 36 21.41 -28.18 11.25
N ARG A 37 21.85 -27.40 10.25
CA ARG A 37 21.58 -25.96 10.17
C ARG A 37 20.22 -25.62 9.53
N ASN A 38 19.65 -26.52 8.73
CA ASN A 38 18.36 -26.25 8.06
C ASN A 38 17.19 -26.14 9.06
N SER A 39 17.20 -26.88 10.16
CA SER A 39 16.17 -26.76 11.22
C SER A 39 16.29 -25.45 12.00
N ASN A 40 17.50 -24.98 12.28
CA ASN A 40 17.75 -23.73 12.97
C ASN A 40 17.42 -22.50 12.09
N ILE A 41 17.71 -22.57 10.78
CA ILE A 41 17.40 -21.49 9.84
C ILE A 41 15.87 -21.36 9.66
N SER A 42 15.14 -22.47 9.64
CA SER A 42 13.67 -22.43 9.54
C SER A 42 13.03 -21.89 10.82
N SER A 43 13.58 -22.19 12.00
CA SER A 43 13.09 -21.65 13.27
C SER A 43 13.41 -20.16 13.43
N GLU A 44 14.63 -19.73 13.10
CA GLU A 44 15.02 -18.32 13.11
C GLU A 44 14.17 -17.48 12.12
N HIS A 45 13.88 -18.01 10.93
CA HIS A 45 13.03 -17.35 9.94
C HIS A 45 11.58 -17.22 10.45
N SER A 46 11.05 -18.26 11.08
CA SER A 46 9.73 -18.22 11.70
C SER A 46 9.67 -17.20 12.84
N GLU A 47 10.69 -17.11 13.67
CA GLU A 47 10.75 -16.11 14.75
C GLU A 47 10.85 -14.67 14.21
N GLU A 48 11.62 -14.44 13.12
CA GLU A 48 11.66 -13.14 12.45
C GLU A 48 10.29 -12.71 11.90
N LEU A 49 9.56 -13.64 11.27
CA LEU A 49 8.20 -13.37 10.75
C LEU A 49 7.22 -13.04 11.87
N LEU A 50 7.23 -13.81 12.95
CA LEU A 50 6.38 -13.56 14.11
C LEU A 50 6.68 -12.18 14.72
N ASN A 51 7.94 -11.82 14.88
CA ASN A 51 8.33 -10.50 15.37
C ASN A 51 7.86 -9.36 14.44
N ILE A 52 7.88 -9.55 13.12
CA ILE A 52 7.33 -8.58 12.16
C ILE A 52 5.82 -8.42 12.38
N ILE A 53 5.09 -9.54 12.49
CA ILE A 53 3.63 -9.55 12.65
C ILE A 53 3.23 -8.89 13.97
N GLU A 54 3.93 -9.19 15.08
CA GLU A 54 3.68 -8.58 16.38
C GLU A 54 3.85 -7.05 16.36
N ASN A 55 4.78 -6.54 15.54
CA ASN A 55 5.06 -5.12 15.42
C ASN A 55 4.18 -4.37 14.41
N PHE A 56 3.33 -5.04 13.64
CA PHE A 56 2.44 -4.37 12.72
C PHE A 56 1.45 -3.43 13.42
N ARG A 57 1.14 -2.34 12.73
CA ARG A 57 0.13 -1.33 13.09
C ARG A 57 -0.88 -1.24 11.94
N LEU A 58 -2.06 -0.70 12.19
CA LEU A 58 -3.03 -0.42 11.11
C LEU A 58 -2.51 0.61 10.09
N MET A 59 -1.43 1.32 10.41
CA MET A 59 -0.70 2.18 9.46
C MET A 59 0.18 1.40 8.46
N ASP A 60 0.36 0.10 8.63
CA ASP A 60 1.21 -0.72 7.76
C ASP A 60 0.36 -1.44 6.71
N ASP A 61 0.59 -1.14 5.41
CA ASP A 61 -0.22 -1.58 4.25
C ASP A 61 -0.66 -3.04 4.31
N THR A 62 0.30 -3.93 4.56
CA THR A 62 0.06 -5.39 4.56
C THR A 62 -0.92 -5.80 5.65
N PHE A 63 -0.80 -5.22 6.84
CA PHE A 63 -1.66 -5.52 7.98
C PHE A 63 -3.03 -4.84 7.83
N MET A 64 -3.03 -3.56 7.48
CA MET A 64 -4.21 -2.76 7.23
C MET A 64 -5.12 -3.44 6.20
N SER A 65 -4.55 -3.87 5.06
CA SER A 65 -5.32 -4.52 4.00
C SER A 65 -6.09 -5.75 4.49
N LYS A 66 -5.52 -6.52 5.42
CA LYS A 66 -6.17 -7.72 5.98
C LYS A 66 -7.20 -7.40 7.06
N VAL A 67 -6.95 -6.40 7.88
CA VAL A 67 -7.92 -5.99 8.91
C VAL A 67 -9.17 -5.40 8.25
N PHE A 68 -9.01 -4.53 7.27
CA PHE A 68 -10.12 -3.85 6.60
C PHE A 68 -10.76 -4.61 5.42
N GLU A 69 -10.37 -5.86 5.16
CA GLU A 69 -11.21 -6.81 4.41
C GLU A 69 -12.51 -7.14 5.19
N ASP A 70 -12.48 -6.96 6.51
CA ASP A 70 -13.65 -7.13 7.35
C ASP A 70 -14.59 -5.92 7.23
N LYS A 71 -15.85 -6.20 6.91
CA LYS A 71 -16.88 -5.20 6.69
C LYS A 71 -17.17 -4.35 7.94
N ALA A 72 -17.17 -4.98 9.12
CA ALA A 72 -17.44 -4.28 10.38
C ALA A 72 -16.30 -3.32 10.74
N CYS A 73 -15.04 -3.68 10.41
CA CYS A 73 -13.88 -2.79 10.58
C CYS A 73 -13.98 -1.58 9.65
N ALA A 74 -14.31 -1.78 8.37
CA ALA A 74 -14.47 -0.69 7.40
C ALA A 74 -15.67 0.21 7.75
N GLU A 75 -16.77 -0.35 8.21
CA GLU A 75 -17.95 0.38 8.66
C GLU A 75 -17.64 1.27 9.87
N LEU A 76 -16.98 0.72 10.89
CA LEU A 76 -16.51 1.49 12.04
C LEU A 76 -15.62 2.66 11.63
N LEU A 77 -14.64 2.40 10.75
CA LEU A 77 -13.73 3.41 10.22
C LEU A 77 -14.49 4.58 9.62
N LEU A 78 -15.40 4.29 8.70
CA LEU A 78 -16.20 5.32 8.00
C LEU A 78 -17.15 6.06 8.95
N ARG A 79 -17.80 5.36 9.88
CA ARG A 79 -18.66 5.97 10.90
C ARG A 79 -17.92 7.00 11.74
N VAL A 80 -16.74 6.66 12.22
CA VAL A 80 -15.93 7.54 13.06
C VAL A 80 -15.42 8.75 12.26
N ILE A 81 -14.86 8.52 11.07
CA ILE A 81 -14.31 9.63 10.26
C ILE A 81 -15.40 10.59 9.80
N LEU A 82 -16.55 10.08 9.38
CA LEU A 82 -17.66 10.89 8.85
C LEU A 82 -18.62 11.38 9.95
N ASN A 83 -18.43 10.93 11.20
CA ASN A 83 -19.35 11.17 12.32
C ASN A 83 -20.79 10.77 11.97
N ARG A 84 -20.96 9.54 11.45
CA ARG A 84 -22.24 8.99 10.95
C ARG A 84 -22.49 7.59 11.49
N ASP A 85 -23.19 7.50 12.61
CA ASP A 85 -23.55 6.22 13.25
C ASP A 85 -24.52 5.39 12.40
N ASP A 86 -25.28 6.04 11.51
CA ASP A 86 -26.27 5.44 10.62
C ASP A 86 -25.65 4.75 9.39
N LEU A 87 -24.38 5.00 9.09
CA LEU A 87 -23.72 4.45 7.89
C LEU A 87 -23.61 2.92 7.98
N THR A 88 -24.08 2.24 6.95
CA THR A 88 -23.98 0.78 6.81
C THR A 88 -23.20 0.44 5.55
N VAL A 89 -22.07 -0.24 5.68
CA VAL A 89 -21.27 -0.72 4.57
C VAL A 89 -21.90 -2.00 4.00
N VAL A 90 -22.14 -2.04 2.71
CA VAL A 90 -22.66 -3.23 2.02
C VAL A 90 -21.57 -4.01 1.30
N LYS A 91 -20.52 -3.32 0.84
CA LYS A 91 -19.38 -3.92 0.14
C LYS A 91 -18.08 -3.30 0.62
N VAL A 92 -17.05 -4.13 0.80
CA VAL A 92 -15.67 -3.71 1.02
C VAL A 92 -14.71 -4.56 0.19
N VAL A 93 -13.68 -3.93 -0.38
CA VAL A 93 -12.60 -4.61 -1.12
C VAL A 93 -11.31 -3.91 -0.78
N SER A 94 -10.35 -4.64 -0.21
CA SER A 94 -9.00 -4.12 -0.02
C SER A 94 -8.17 -4.22 -1.31
N GLN A 95 -7.24 -3.31 -1.49
CA GLN A 95 -6.32 -3.28 -2.64
C GLN A 95 -7.07 -3.30 -4.00
N PHE A 96 -8.15 -2.53 -4.09
CA PHE A 96 -9.02 -2.49 -5.28
C PHE A 96 -8.34 -1.77 -6.44
N GLU A 97 -8.21 -2.43 -7.58
CA GLU A 97 -7.56 -1.85 -8.76
C GLU A 97 -8.56 -1.10 -9.64
N LEU A 98 -8.35 0.21 -9.80
CA LEU A 98 -9.01 1.06 -10.79
C LEU A 98 -8.16 1.12 -12.06
N LYS A 99 -8.67 0.57 -13.15
CA LYS A 99 -7.98 0.55 -14.43
C LYS A 99 -8.12 1.87 -15.16
N ASN A 100 -7.02 2.38 -15.69
CA ASN A 100 -7.02 3.44 -16.68
C ASN A 100 -6.39 2.91 -17.97
N LEU A 101 -7.22 2.71 -19.01
CA LEU A 101 -6.78 2.15 -20.29
C LEU A 101 -5.83 3.09 -21.06
N GLN A 102 -5.85 4.39 -20.74
CA GLN A 102 -5.07 5.42 -21.46
C GLN A 102 -3.94 6.01 -20.62
N GLY A 103 -3.79 5.59 -19.36
CA GLY A 103 -2.83 6.19 -18.46
C GLY A 103 -2.54 5.36 -17.22
N ARG A 104 -2.19 6.05 -16.14
CA ARG A 104 -1.81 5.41 -14.88
C ARG A 104 -3.05 4.87 -14.16
N SER A 105 -3.12 3.56 -13.93
CA SER A 105 -4.10 2.94 -13.01
C SER A 105 -3.82 3.34 -11.55
N ALA A 106 -4.84 3.27 -10.69
CA ALA A 106 -4.71 3.42 -9.26
C ALA A 106 -5.09 2.13 -8.56
N ARG A 107 -4.51 1.90 -7.39
CA ARG A 107 -4.90 0.83 -6.48
C ARG A 107 -5.31 1.49 -5.18
N LEU A 108 -6.58 1.34 -4.84
CA LEU A 108 -7.18 1.89 -3.63
C LEU A 108 -6.89 0.94 -2.46
N ASP A 109 -6.50 1.48 -1.33
CA ASP A 109 -6.16 0.67 -0.16
C ASP A 109 -7.41 -0.01 0.42
N ILE A 110 -8.49 0.75 0.64
CA ILE A 110 -9.79 0.26 1.07
C ILE A 110 -10.87 0.91 0.21
N TYR A 111 -11.56 0.11 -0.59
CA TYR A 111 -12.74 0.56 -1.33
C TYR A 111 -14.00 0.02 -0.67
N ALA A 112 -14.95 0.90 -0.36
CA ALA A 112 -16.22 0.52 0.25
C ALA A 112 -17.43 1.17 -0.45
N VAL A 113 -18.59 0.53 -0.30
CA VAL A 113 -19.88 1.04 -0.77
C VAL A 113 -20.87 0.92 0.38
N ASP A 114 -21.65 1.98 0.65
CA ASP A 114 -22.71 1.95 1.65
C ASP A 114 -24.06 1.52 1.06
N GLU A 115 -25.06 1.37 1.92
CA GLU A 115 -26.44 0.98 1.53
C GLU A 115 -27.14 1.99 0.63
N HIS A 116 -26.66 3.24 0.57
CA HIS A 116 -27.15 4.28 -0.33
C HIS A 116 -26.38 4.37 -1.65
N GLY A 117 -25.42 3.46 -1.86
CA GLY A 117 -24.60 3.40 -3.08
C GLY A 117 -23.45 4.40 -3.10
N LYS A 118 -23.21 5.15 -2.03
CA LYS A 118 -22.05 6.06 -1.94
C LYS A 118 -20.75 5.28 -1.95
N GLN A 119 -19.74 5.85 -2.59
CA GLN A 119 -18.46 5.21 -2.84
C GLN A 119 -17.39 5.81 -1.94
N TYR A 120 -16.57 4.97 -1.34
CA TYR A 120 -15.51 5.38 -0.42
C TYR A 120 -14.17 4.79 -0.86
N ASP A 121 -13.18 5.64 -1.05
CA ASP A 121 -11.77 5.30 -1.19
C ASP A 121 -11.04 5.77 0.06
N VAL A 122 -10.51 4.86 0.87
CA VAL A 122 -9.70 5.20 2.04
C VAL A 122 -8.26 4.77 1.80
N GLU A 123 -7.38 5.75 1.78
CA GLU A 123 -5.94 5.63 1.57
C GLU A 123 -5.19 5.85 2.90
N VAL A 124 -4.33 4.92 3.29
CA VAL A 124 -3.51 5.02 4.49
C VAL A 124 -2.07 5.34 4.09
N GLN A 125 -1.58 6.52 4.45
CA GLN A 125 -0.30 7.03 3.95
C GLN A 125 0.68 7.39 5.07
N ARG A 126 1.81 6.70 5.10
CA ARG A 126 2.92 6.98 6.02
C ARG A 126 3.87 8.06 5.53
N SER A 127 3.82 8.38 4.24
CA SER A 127 4.65 9.39 3.61
C SER A 127 3.78 10.53 3.08
N ASP A 128 4.19 11.76 3.34
CA ASP A 128 3.49 12.97 2.90
C ASP A 128 3.31 13.02 1.38
N ASP A 129 4.31 12.56 0.61
CA ASP A 129 4.24 12.47 -0.85
C ASP A 129 3.10 11.57 -1.33
N GLY A 130 2.73 10.57 -0.50
CA GLY A 130 1.63 9.65 -0.79
C GLY A 130 0.24 10.29 -0.70
N ALA A 131 0.10 11.40 0.03
CA ALA A 131 -1.16 12.11 0.27
C ALA A 131 -1.23 13.48 -0.45
N ALA A 132 -0.49 13.67 -1.53
CA ALA A 132 -0.49 14.93 -2.26
C ALA A 132 -1.89 15.29 -2.80
N PRO A 133 -2.32 16.58 -2.76
CA PRO A 133 -3.64 17.01 -3.24
C PRO A 133 -3.93 16.61 -4.70
N ARG A 134 -2.89 16.55 -5.55
CA ARG A 134 -3.04 16.11 -6.94
C ARG A 134 -3.37 14.62 -7.04
N ARG A 135 -2.89 13.79 -6.10
CA ARG A 135 -3.24 12.36 -6.04
C ARG A 135 -4.70 12.20 -5.61
N ALA A 136 -5.17 12.95 -4.61
CA ALA A 136 -6.57 12.92 -4.19
C ALA A 136 -7.51 13.26 -5.35
N ARG A 137 -7.20 14.34 -6.10
CA ARG A 137 -7.94 14.71 -7.30
C ARG A 137 -7.92 13.61 -8.36
N TYR A 138 -6.75 12.97 -8.57
CA TYR A 138 -6.61 11.91 -9.57
C TYR A 138 -7.42 10.67 -9.20
N ASN A 139 -7.34 10.22 -7.94
CA ASN A 139 -8.14 9.09 -7.43
C ASN A 139 -9.63 9.37 -7.59
N SER A 140 -10.11 10.57 -7.19
CA SER A 140 -11.51 10.99 -7.37
C SER A 140 -11.95 10.89 -8.83
N SER A 141 -11.18 11.48 -9.75
CA SER A 141 -11.52 11.47 -11.18
C SER A 141 -11.52 10.05 -11.77
N LEU A 142 -10.60 9.20 -11.32
CA LEU A 142 -10.50 7.83 -11.80
C LEU A 142 -11.60 6.95 -11.21
N LEU A 143 -11.98 7.16 -9.96
CA LEU A 143 -13.12 6.50 -9.35
C LEU A 143 -14.39 6.82 -10.13
N ASP A 144 -14.70 8.11 -10.34
CA ASP A 144 -15.86 8.56 -11.08
C ASP A 144 -15.89 7.98 -12.51
N ALA A 145 -14.75 7.97 -13.20
CA ALA A 145 -14.62 7.41 -14.55
C ALA A 145 -14.88 5.89 -14.64
N ASN A 146 -14.80 5.18 -13.53
CA ASN A 146 -15.06 3.73 -13.47
C ASN A 146 -16.47 3.40 -12.92
N LEU A 147 -17.27 4.39 -12.54
CA LEU A 147 -18.60 4.19 -11.97
C LEU A 147 -19.73 4.28 -13.01
N LEU A 148 -19.54 5.02 -14.09
CA LEU A 148 -20.51 5.12 -15.17
C LEU A 148 -20.14 4.23 -16.36
N ASN A 149 -21.14 3.58 -16.92
CA ASN A 149 -20.99 2.85 -18.17
C ASN A 149 -21.31 3.75 -19.37
N PRO A 150 -20.90 3.36 -20.58
CA PRO A 150 -21.30 4.09 -21.79
C PRO A 150 -22.81 4.16 -21.93
N GLY A 151 -23.36 5.38 -21.92
CA GLY A 151 -24.80 5.64 -22.05
C GLY A 151 -25.52 5.97 -20.74
N ASP A 152 -24.87 5.76 -19.58
CA ASP A 152 -25.41 6.20 -18.28
C ASP A 152 -25.47 7.73 -18.23
N LYS A 153 -26.43 8.27 -17.48
CA LYS A 153 -26.53 9.72 -17.26
C LYS A 153 -25.57 10.19 -16.19
N PHE A 154 -25.02 11.40 -16.32
CA PHE A 154 -24.16 11.99 -15.31
C PHE A 154 -24.83 12.16 -13.95
N ASP A 155 -26.14 12.37 -13.91
CA ASP A 155 -26.92 12.47 -12.67
C ASP A 155 -27.03 11.13 -11.90
N GLU A 156 -26.63 10.01 -12.52
CA GLU A 156 -26.56 8.69 -11.90
C GLU A 156 -25.20 8.44 -11.20
N LEU A 157 -24.25 9.37 -11.35
CA LEU A 157 -22.97 9.29 -10.66
C LEU A 157 -23.17 9.38 -9.14
N PRO A 158 -22.80 8.36 -8.36
CA PRO A 158 -23.01 8.38 -6.91
C PRO A 158 -22.07 9.36 -6.22
N GLU A 159 -22.42 9.78 -5.01
CA GLU A 159 -21.49 10.51 -4.15
C GLU A 159 -20.23 9.68 -3.92
N SER A 160 -19.08 10.32 -3.99
CA SER A 160 -17.76 9.71 -3.78
C SER A 160 -16.93 10.42 -2.72
N TYR A 161 -16.24 9.65 -1.91
CA TYR A 161 -15.40 10.13 -0.82
C TYR A 161 -13.97 9.58 -1.00
N ILE A 162 -13.00 10.47 -1.13
CA ILE A 162 -11.58 10.14 -1.11
C ILE A 162 -11.02 10.56 0.23
N ILE A 163 -10.66 9.59 1.06
CA ILE A 163 -10.24 9.80 2.45
C ILE A 163 -8.78 9.41 2.59
N PHE A 164 -7.92 10.35 2.94
CA PHE A 164 -6.52 10.08 3.28
C PHE A 164 -6.35 10.06 4.80
N ILE A 165 -5.88 8.95 5.35
CA ILE A 165 -5.40 8.85 6.72
C ILE A 165 -3.88 8.97 6.65
N THR A 166 -3.32 10.04 7.23
CA THR A 166 -1.89 10.34 7.11
C THR A 166 -1.18 10.23 8.45
N GLU A 167 0.06 9.72 8.44
CA GLU A 167 0.89 9.61 9.65
C GLU A 167 1.20 11.00 10.22
N HIS A 168 1.41 12.00 9.33
CA HIS A 168 1.72 13.40 9.66
C HIS A 168 0.66 14.35 9.12
N ASP A 169 0.62 15.57 9.68
CA ASP A 169 -0.27 16.64 9.21
C ASP A 169 0.23 17.23 7.87
N VAL A 170 -0.16 16.62 6.76
CA VAL A 170 0.26 17.05 5.40
C VAL A 170 -0.25 18.43 5.01
N LEU A 171 -1.35 18.91 5.62
CA LEU A 171 -1.92 20.24 5.36
C LEU A 171 -1.43 21.29 6.36
N LYS A 172 -0.71 20.88 7.41
CA LYS A 172 -0.03 21.76 8.40
C LYS A 172 -0.95 22.77 9.11
N GLY A 173 -2.23 22.44 9.24
CA GLY A 173 -3.24 23.29 9.88
C GLY A 173 -3.49 22.93 11.34
N GLY A 174 -2.89 21.87 11.89
CA GLY A 174 -3.06 21.41 13.26
C GLY A 174 -4.47 20.91 13.60
N LYS A 175 -5.25 20.50 12.60
CA LYS A 175 -6.61 19.98 12.80
C LYS A 175 -6.64 18.45 12.72
N PRO A 176 -7.54 17.77 13.44
CA PRO A 176 -7.66 16.32 13.38
C PRO A 176 -8.22 15.82 12.05
N LEU A 177 -9.01 16.67 11.38
CA LEU A 177 -9.64 16.35 10.10
C LEU A 177 -9.77 17.62 9.27
N TYR A 178 -9.59 17.49 7.96
CA TYR A 178 -9.81 18.53 6.97
C TYR A 178 -10.78 18.03 5.92
N THR A 179 -11.82 18.82 5.65
CA THR A 179 -12.75 18.60 4.55
C THR A 179 -12.43 19.58 3.43
N VAL A 180 -12.16 19.06 2.23
CA VAL A 180 -11.87 19.86 1.06
C VAL A 180 -13.12 19.89 0.17
N ASN A 181 -13.68 21.09 0.00
CA ASN A 181 -14.85 21.32 -0.82
C ASN A 181 -14.52 22.22 -2.02
N ARG A 182 -15.18 21.99 -3.13
CA ARG A 182 -15.24 22.95 -4.24
C ARG A 182 -16.29 24.02 -3.92
N THR A 183 -15.97 25.28 -4.23
CA THR A 183 -16.86 26.41 -3.94
C THR A 183 -17.03 27.32 -5.16
N ILE A 184 -18.14 28.05 -5.21
CA ILE A 184 -18.44 29.03 -6.24
C ILE A 184 -18.08 30.40 -5.68
N SER A 185 -17.01 31.02 -6.20
CA SER A 185 -16.47 32.30 -5.73
C SER A 185 -17.50 33.44 -5.77
N GLU A 186 -18.28 33.50 -6.85
CA GLU A 186 -19.28 34.55 -7.09
C GLU A 186 -20.53 34.42 -6.23
N LEU A 187 -20.72 33.27 -5.56
CA LEU A 187 -21.83 32.99 -4.64
C LEU A 187 -21.35 32.92 -3.19
N ASN A 188 -20.46 33.84 -2.77
CA ASN A 188 -19.91 33.91 -1.41
C ASN A 188 -19.29 32.58 -0.96
N HIS A 189 -18.58 31.89 -1.84
CA HIS A 189 -17.98 30.59 -1.59
C HIS A 189 -19.00 29.49 -1.20
N ALA A 190 -20.23 29.57 -1.71
CA ALA A 190 -21.18 28.50 -1.55
C ALA A 190 -20.62 27.19 -2.08
N ILE A 191 -20.88 26.07 -1.40
CA ILE A 191 -20.39 24.76 -1.80
C ILE A 191 -20.96 24.38 -3.17
N PHE A 192 -20.10 23.94 -4.06
CA PHE A 192 -20.50 23.34 -5.34
C PHE A 192 -20.85 21.88 -5.09
N THR A 193 -22.17 21.61 -5.07
CA THR A 193 -22.74 20.31 -4.67
C THR A 193 -22.65 19.28 -5.80
N ASP A 194 -21.43 18.87 -6.13
CA ASP A 194 -21.16 17.88 -7.19
C ASP A 194 -21.03 16.43 -6.68
N GLY A 195 -21.25 16.21 -5.39
CA GLY A 195 -21.20 14.88 -4.78
C GLY A 195 -19.80 14.28 -4.61
N SER A 196 -18.74 15.06 -4.86
CA SER A 196 -17.36 14.59 -4.70
C SER A 196 -16.71 15.24 -3.49
N HIS A 197 -16.18 14.40 -2.57
CA HIS A 197 -15.64 14.83 -1.30
C HIS A 197 -14.20 14.34 -1.12
N ILE A 198 -13.32 15.21 -0.61
CA ILE A 198 -11.95 14.82 -0.22
C ILE A 198 -11.77 15.13 1.25
N ILE A 199 -11.28 14.15 2.01
CA ILE A 199 -11.07 14.26 3.45
C ILE A 199 -9.63 13.87 3.77
N TYR A 200 -8.98 14.65 4.64
CA TYR A 200 -7.68 14.31 5.22
C TYR A 200 -7.84 14.13 6.72
N VAL A 201 -7.40 12.99 7.23
CA VAL A 201 -7.34 12.66 8.66
C VAL A 201 -5.89 12.73 9.10
N ASN A 202 -5.63 13.58 10.09
CA ASN A 202 -4.32 13.79 10.68
C ASN A 202 -4.05 12.79 11.81
N GLY A 203 -3.21 11.78 11.58
CA GLY A 203 -2.87 10.75 12.56
C GLY A 203 -1.97 11.22 13.70
N GLU A 204 -1.45 12.47 13.67
CA GLU A 204 -0.71 13.02 14.81
C GLU A 204 -1.63 13.36 15.99
N ILE A 205 -2.90 13.65 15.72
CA ILE A 205 -3.86 14.04 16.76
C ILE A 205 -4.56 12.81 17.32
N ARG A 206 -4.10 12.37 18.50
CA ARG A 206 -4.54 11.17 19.21
C ARG A 206 -5.04 11.56 20.59
N ASN A 207 -6.15 12.28 20.63
CA ASN A 207 -6.79 12.75 21.85
C ASN A 207 -7.98 11.83 22.25
N GLY A 208 -8.70 12.15 23.32
CA GLY A 208 -9.86 11.39 23.80
C GLY A 208 -11.16 11.63 23.01
N THR A 209 -11.08 12.10 21.76
CA THR A 209 -12.25 12.12 20.86
C THR A 209 -12.34 10.79 20.10
N ALA A 210 -13.52 10.42 19.61
CA ALA A 210 -13.70 9.19 18.83
C ALA A 210 -12.68 9.06 17.68
N LEU A 211 -12.44 10.15 16.93
CA LEU A 211 -11.43 10.16 15.87
C LEU A 211 -10.00 10.04 16.43
N GLY A 212 -9.72 10.70 17.55
CA GLY A 212 -8.41 10.61 18.21
C GLY A 212 -8.12 9.23 18.76
N GLU A 213 -9.11 8.55 19.34
CA GLU A 213 -9.03 7.15 19.79
C GLU A 213 -8.84 6.19 18.60
N LEU A 214 -9.53 6.42 17.48
CA LEU A 214 -9.29 5.68 16.24
C LEU A 214 -7.85 5.84 15.76
N MET A 215 -7.30 7.06 15.78
CA MET A 215 -5.91 7.29 15.41
C MET A 215 -4.93 6.65 16.42
N GLN A 216 -5.26 6.57 17.70
CA GLN A 216 -4.46 5.78 18.65
C GLN A 216 -4.42 4.31 18.22
N ASP A 217 -5.57 3.73 17.86
CA ASP A 217 -5.65 2.33 17.40
C ASP A 217 -4.84 2.10 16.12
N PHE A 218 -4.81 3.08 15.20
CA PHE A 218 -4.00 2.98 13.98
C PHE A 218 -2.49 2.87 14.26
N PHE A 219 -2.01 3.42 15.38
CA PHE A 219 -0.60 3.35 15.79
C PHE A 219 -0.32 2.29 16.85
N CYS A 220 -1.38 1.67 17.40
CA CYS A 220 -1.26 0.66 18.42
C CYS A 220 -0.69 -0.65 17.85
N LYS A 221 0.24 -1.26 18.59
CA LYS A 221 0.81 -2.57 18.24
C LYS A 221 0.13 -3.72 18.95
N ASP A 222 -0.30 -3.50 20.19
CA ASP A 222 -0.99 -4.53 20.98
C ASP A 222 -2.50 -4.38 20.85
N PRO A 223 -3.19 -5.37 20.25
CA PRO A 223 -4.65 -5.33 20.12
C PRO A 223 -5.41 -5.12 21.44
N ARG A 224 -4.82 -5.53 22.57
CA ARG A 224 -5.46 -5.38 23.91
C ARG A 224 -5.54 -3.92 24.38
N GLU A 225 -4.72 -3.05 23.81
CA GLU A 225 -4.66 -1.62 24.12
C GLU A 225 -5.49 -0.77 23.16
N MET A 226 -6.15 -1.39 22.17
CA MET A 226 -7.03 -0.69 21.23
C MET A 226 -8.35 -0.31 21.89
N HIS A 227 -8.88 0.86 21.52
CA HIS A 227 -10.14 1.40 22.01
C HIS A 227 -11.36 0.73 21.37
N TYR A 228 -11.28 0.47 20.07
CA TYR A 228 -12.39 -0.11 19.33
C TYR A 228 -12.30 -1.64 19.29
N LYS A 229 -13.24 -2.28 19.99
CA LYS A 229 -13.28 -3.76 20.12
C LYS A 229 -13.25 -4.46 18.78
N VAL A 230 -13.95 -3.96 17.77
CA VAL A 230 -13.99 -4.55 16.41
C VAL A 230 -12.58 -4.60 15.80
N LEU A 231 -11.80 -3.53 15.92
CA LEU A 231 -10.42 -3.49 15.45
C LEU A 231 -9.49 -4.37 16.31
N SER A 232 -9.67 -4.31 17.64
CA SER A 232 -8.94 -5.14 18.60
C SER A 232 -9.10 -6.64 18.32
N ASP A 233 -10.34 -7.10 18.15
CA ASP A 233 -10.66 -8.51 17.89
C ASP A 233 -10.03 -8.95 16.54
N ARG A 234 -10.18 -8.14 15.49
CA ARG A 234 -9.65 -8.47 14.16
C ARG A 234 -8.12 -8.43 14.12
N ALA A 235 -7.50 -7.42 14.71
CA ALA A 235 -6.05 -7.33 14.85
C ALA A 235 -5.50 -8.47 15.71
N GLY A 236 -6.21 -8.82 16.80
CA GLY A 236 -5.88 -9.94 17.67
C GLY A 236 -5.89 -11.27 16.93
N TYR A 237 -6.88 -11.52 16.09
CA TYR A 237 -6.95 -12.71 15.25
C TYR A 237 -5.68 -12.88 14.41
N PHE A 238 -5.25 -11.83 13.70
CA PHE A 238 -4.06 -11.92 12.84
C PHE A 238 -2.74 -11.98 13.59
N LYS A 239 -2.70 -11.57 14.87
CA LYS A 239 -1.46 -11.56 15.66
C LYS A 239 -1.33 -12.75 16.62
N LYS A 240 -2.43 -13.42 16.96
CA LYS A 240 -2.44 -14.41 18.05
C LYS A 240 -3.06 -15.75 17.67
N ASP A 241 -4.09 -15.74 16.80
CA ASP A 241 -4.72 -16.97 16.36
C ASP A 241 -3.88 -17.66 15.30
N LYS A 242 -3.71 -18.97 15.41
CA LYS A 242 -2.84 -19.75 14.54
C LYS A 242 -3.14 -19.51 13.06
N GLU A 243 -4.41 -19.60 12.67
CA GLU A 243 -4.83 -19.41 11.26
C GLU A 243 -4.58 -17.99 10.77
N GLY A 244 -4.83 -16.99 11.62
CA GLY A 244 -4.56 -15.59 11.33
C GLY A 244 -3.06 -15.32 11.16
N VAL A 245 -2.24 -15.84 12.06
CA VAL A 245 -0.77 -15.74 12.01
C VAL A 245 -0.21 -16.44 10.76
N ASP A 246 -0.66 -17.67 10.46
CA ASP A 246 -0.23 -18.41 9.26
C ASP A 246 -0.58 -17.61 7.97
N THR A 247 -1.75 -16.97 7.95
CA THR A 247 -2.18 -16.10 6.85
C THR A 247 -1.24 -14.89 6.70
N MET A 248 -0.87 -14.25 7.83
CA MET A 248 0.02 -13.10 7.83
C MET A 248 1.46 -13.48 7.47
N CYS A 249 1.98 -14.60 7.95
CA CYS A 249 3.31 -15.10 7.57
C CYS A 249 3.42 -15.23 6.04
N LYS A 250 2.47 -15.92 5.42
CA LYS A 250 2.43 -16.08 3.96
C LYS A 250 2.36 -14.74 3.23
N LEU A 251 1.56 -13.80 3.73
CA LEU A 251 1.40 -12.50 3.11
C LEU A 251 2.68 -11.67 3.19
N VAL A 252 3.40 -11.73 4.32
CA VAL A 252 4.69 -11.04 4.51
C VAL A 252 5.75 -11.63 3.58
N GLU A 253 5.80 -12.95 3.44
CA GLU A 253 6.70 -13.63 2.51
C GLU A 253 6.41 -13.22 1.06
N ASP A 254 5.16 -13.32 0.60
CA ASP A 254 4.73 -12.93 -0.74
C ASP A 254 5.05 -11.45 -1.04
N TYR A 255 4.86 -10.58 -0.04
CA TYR A 255 5.20 -9.16 -0.16
C TYR A 255 6.69 -8.94 -0.26
N GLY A 256 7.47 -9.63 0.56
CA GLY A 256 8.93 -9.61 0.52
C GLY A 256 9.48 -10.05 -0.84
N GLU A 257 8.97 -11.15 -1.39
CA GLU A 257 9.36 -11.64 -2.71
C GLU A 257 9.02 -10.65 -3.84
N LYS A 258 7.81 -10.07 -3.81
CA LYS A 258 7.40 -9.05 -4.78
C LYS A 258 8.30 -7.82 -4.72
N ARG A 259 8.62 -7.35 -3.51
CA ARG A 259 9.50 -6.19 -3.31
C ARG A 259 10.93 -6.47 -3.76
N ALA A 260 11.46 -7.65 -3.46
CA ALA A 260 12.79 -8.06 -3.92
C ALA A 260 12.85 -8.09 -5.45
N LYS A 261 11.81 -8.65 -6.11
CA LYS A 261 11.71 -8.68 -7.56
C LYS A 261 11.59 -7.28 -8.18
N GLN A 262 10.81 -6.39 -7.57
CA GLN A 262 10.71 -5.00 -8.01
C GLN A 262 12.05 -4.27 -7.90
N ALA A 263 12.73 -4.37 -6.76
CA ALA A 263 14.04 -3.76 -6.56
C ALA A 263 15.09 -4.28 -7.56
N GLN A 264 15.08 -5.58 -7.86
CA GLN A 264 15.93 -6.16 -8.89
C GLN A 264 15.61 -5.58 -10.29
N ASN A 265 14.34 -5.41 -10.61
CA ASN A 265 13.92 -4.82 -11.88
C ASN A 265 14.30 -3.35 -12.00
N GLU A 266 14.11 -2.57 -10.93
CA GLU A 266 14.52 -1.15 -10.88
C GLU A 266 16.03 -0.99 -11.06
N LEU A 267 16.84 -1.84 -10.42
CA LEU A 267 18.30 -1.86 -10.61
C LEU A 267 18.67 -2.24 -12.05
N ALA A 268 18.00 -3.24 -12.63
CA ALA A 268 18.22 -3.64 -14.00
C ALA A 268 17.88 -2.53 -15.01
N ILE A 269 16.78 -1.80 -14.78
CA ILE A 269 16.38 -0.64 -15.57
C ILE A 269 17.40 0.49 -15.44
N SER A 270 17.81 0.80 -14.20
CA SER A 270 18.84 1.83 -13.96
C SER A 270 20.13 1.51 -14.69
N PHE A 271 20.58 0.26 -14.62
CA PHE A 271 21.78 -0.19 -15.30
C PHE A 271 21.64 -0.15 -16.86
N ALA A 272 20.46 -0.51 -17.38
CA ALA A 272 20.20 -0.35 -18.82
C ALA A 272 20.28 1.11 -19.27
N ILE A 273 19.77 2.05 -18.45
CA ILE A 273 19.87 3.49 -18.72
C ILE A 273 21.32 3.97 -18.69
N GLU A 274 22.13 3.51 -17.74
CA GLU A 274 23.57 3.84 -17.69
C GLU A 274 24.30 3.35 -18.95
N LEU A 275 24.09 2.10 -19.37
CA LEU A 275 24.67 1.56 -20.59
C LEU A 275 24.30 2.40 -21.82
N TRP A 276 23.06 2.87 -21.90
CA TRP A 276 22.60 3.74 -22.96
C TRP A 276 23.30 5.11 -22.92
N ASN A 277 23.45 5.70 -21.73
CA ASN A 277 24.15 6.98 -21.55
C ASN A 277 25.64 6.87 -21.87
N ASP A 278 26.26 5.70 -21.65
CA ASP A 278 27.65 5.39 -22.02
C ASP A 278 27.82 5.13 -23.53
N GLY A 279 26.77 5.30 -24.33
CA GLY A 279 26.83 5.22 -25.79
C GLY A 279 26.57 3.83 -26.38
N ILE A 280 26.21 2.82 -25.58
CA ILE A 280 25.83 1.50 -26.09
C ILE A 280 24.42 1.61 -26.70
N ARG A 281 24.29 1.35 -28.01
CA ARG A 281 23.03 1.43 -28.76
C ARG A 281 22.47 0.08 -29.18
N ASP A 282 23.22 -0.99 -28.95
CA ASP A 282 22.80 -2.37 -29.22
C ASP A 282 21.84 -2.84 -28.15
N MET A 283 20.56 -2.94 -28.51
CA MET A 283 19.47 -3.32 -27.60
C MET A 283 19.61 -4.76 -27.06
N GLU A 284 20.14 -5.69 -27.90
CA GLU A 284 20.35 -7.07 -27.48
C GLU A 284 21.49 -7.15 -26.45
N LYS A 285 22.55 -6.35 -26.66
CA LYS A 285 23.66 -6.25 -25.72
C LYS A 285 23.21 -5.62 -24.40
N ILE A 286 22.41 -4.54 -24.43
CA ILE A 286 21.83 -3.93 -23.22
C ILE A 286 20.96 -4.95 -22.49
N ALA A 287 20.05 -5.65 -23.17
CA ALA A 287 19.18 -6.66 -22.59
C ALA A 287 19.97 -7.77 -21.88
N LYS A 288 21.02 -8.27 -22.55
CA LYS A 288 21.89 -9.31 -21.98
C LYS A 288 22.64 -8.83 -20.73
N MET A 289 23.16 -7.60 -20.74
CA MET A 289 23.95 -7.04 -19.63
C MET A 289 23.08 -6.64 -18.45
N SER A 290 21.93 -6.02 -18.70
CA SER A 290 20.98 -5.60 -17.65
C SER A 290 20.10 -6.73 -17.12
N LYS A 291 20.05 -7.88 -17.82
CA LYS A 291 19.15 -9.00 -17.55
C LYS A 291 17.65 -8.66 -17.72
N LEU A 292 17.35 -7.58 -18.43
CA LEU A 292 15.99 -7.25 -18.81
C LEU A 292 15.56 -8.01 -20.09
N PRO A 293 14.26 -8.30 -20.25
CA PRO A 293 13.71 -8.78 -21.52
C PRO A 293 13.97 -7.77 -22.64
N LEU A 294 14.30 -8.24 -23.85
CA LEU A 294 14.61 -7.40 -24.99
C LEU A 294 13.46 -6.42 -25.32
N ASP A 295 12.21 -6.88 -25.20
CA ASP A 295 11.04 -6.05 -25.48
C ASP A 295 10.88 -4.91 -24.45
N GLU A 296 11.29 -5.12 -23.21
CA GLU A 296 11.31 -4.10 -22.17
C GLU A 296 12.39 -3.04 -22.45
N VAL A 297 13.58 -3.48 -22.85
CA VAL A 297 14.66 -2.59 -23.27
C VAL A 297 14.25 -1.76 -24.49
N LYS A 298 13.59 -2.37 -25.50
CA LYS A 298 13.09 -1.63 -26.67
C LYS A 298 12.10 -0.54 -26.26
N LYS A 299 11.13 -0.85 -25.37
CA LYS A 299 10.15 0.13 -24.85
C LYS A 299 10.82 1.27 -24.07
N LEU A 300 11.86 0.95 -23.29
CA LEU A 300 12.60 1.93 -22.48
C LEU A 300 13.27 3.03 -23.33
N PHE A 301 13.67 2.66 -24.54
CA PHE A 301 14.39 3.56 -25.45
C PHE A 301 13.60 3.88 -26.74
N GLU A 302 12.33 3.51 -26.81
CA GLU A 302 11.42 3.84 -27.90
C GLU A 302 11.30 5.38 -28.02
N GLY A 303 11.60 5.92 -29.23
CA GLY A 303 11.62 7.36 -29.47
C GLY A 303 12.87 8.12 -29.00
N LYS A 304 13.87 7.44 -28.42
CA LYS A 304 15.16 8.07 -28.03
C LYS A 304 16.29 7.83 -29.03
N THR A 305 16.00 7.21 -30.15
CA THR A 305 16.94 7.00 -31.26
C THR A 305 16.90 8.19 -32.21
N ALA A 306 17.64 9.23 -31.88
CA ALA A 306 18.05 10.25 -32.87
C ALA A 306 19.45 10.73 -32.52
#